data_1ce9fd27a39a37bfcb8057b0512ba5f3
#
_entry.id   1ce9fd27a39a37bfcb8057b0512ba5f3
#
_cell.length_a   1.000
_cell.length_b   1.000
_cell.length_c   1.000
_cell.angle_alpha   90.00
_cell.angle_beta   90.00
_cell.angle_gamma   90.00
#
_symmetry.space_group_name_H-M   'P 1'
#
loop_
_entity.id
_entity.type
_entity.pdbx_description
1 polymer ?
#
loop_
_entity_poly.entity_id
_entity_poly.type
_entity_poly.pdbx_seq_one_letter_code
_entity_poly.pdbx_strand_id
1 'polypeptide(L)'
;IETPNGKTVELSDEAGAIRIEDEHGNKILLDSSGVTIESASDLNLKSGKDAKVTAGANLDLEAAAQLAVSASASLEVSASGTTTIKGALVQIN
;
A
#
# COMPACT_ATOMS: atom_id res chain seq x y z
N ILE A 1 -10.79 20.02 -10.56
CA ILE A 1 -10.97 19.56 -11.96
C ILE A 1 -11.82 18.30 -11.94
N GLU A 2 -12.84 18.32 -12.75
CA GLU A 2 -13.78 17.21 -12.82
C GLU A 2 -14.14 16.94 -14.27
N THR A 3 -14.26 15.65 -14.64
CA THR A 3 -14.66 15.26 -15.99
C THR A 3 -16.08 14.73 -16.00
N PRO A 4 -16.75 14.70 -17.18
CA PRO A 4 -18.13 14.21 -17.27
C PRO A 4 -18.33 12.78 -16.77
N ASN A 5 -17.31 11.93 -16.81
CA ASN A 5 -17.40 10.54 -16.37
C ASN A 5 -16.98 10.34 -14.92
N GLY A 6 -16.81 11.40 -14.14
CA GLY A 6 -16.57 11.29 -12.71
C GLY A 6 -15.11 11.23 -12.26
N LYS A 7 -14.19 11.68 -13.10
CA LYS A 7 -12.78 11.83 -12.70
C LYS A 7 -12.62 13.19 -12.02
N THR A 8 -12.03 13.20 -10.84
CA THR A 8 -11.93 14.40 -10.01
C THR A 8 -10.51 14.62 -9.51
N VAL A 9 -10.04 15.85 -9.61
CA VAL A 9 -8.85 16.34 -8.89
C VAL A 9 -9.32 17.53 -8.08
N GLU A 10 -9.23 17.44 -6.76
CA GLU A 10 -9.73 18.47 -5.86
C GLU A 10 -8.66 18.95 -4.90
N LEU A 11 -8.52 20.27 -4.78
CA LEU A 11 -7.72 20.90 -3.75
C LEU A 11 -8.67 21.75 -2.91
N SER A 12 -8.83 21.43 -1.64
CA SER A 12 -9.79 22.12 -0.78
C SER A 12 -9.14 22.56 0.52
N ASP A 13 -9.05 23.88 0.70
CA ASP A 13 -8.58 24.46 1.97
C ASP A 13 -9.61 24.29 3.06
N GLU A 14 -10.90 24.34 2.72
CA GLU A 14 -12.00 24.13 3.66
C GLU A 14 -12.01 22.71 4.25
N ALA A 15 -11.89 21.71 3.39
CA ALA A 15 -11.85 20.31 3.82
C ALA A 15 -10.47 19.91 4.32
N GLY A 16 -9.45 20.73 4.05
CA GLY A 16 -8.07 20.40 4.38
C GLY A 16 -7.58 19.17 3.64
N ALA A 17 -7.96 19.01 2.38
CA ALA A 17 -7.71 17.79 1.63
C ALA A 17 -7.31 18.03 0.18
N ILE A 18 -6.49 17.11 -0.32
CA ILE A 18 -6.23 16.95 -1.75
C ILE A 18 -6.75 15.56 -2.12
N ARG A 19 -7.57 15.48 -3.17
CA ARG A 19 -8.19 14.22 -3.57
C ARG A 19 -8.09 14.01 -5.07
N ILE A 20 -7.66 12.82 -5.46
CA ILE A 20 -7.65 12.37 -6.85
C ILE A 20 -8.50 11.11 -6.89
N GLU A 21 -9.54 11.11 -7.71
CA GLU A 21 -10.52 10.05 -7.71
C GLU A 21 -11.06 9.80 -9.11
N ASP A 22 -11.31 8.54 -9.46
CA ASP A 22 -11.94 8.19 -10.71
C ASP A 22 -13.38 7.68 -10.48
N GLU A 23 -14.05 7.27 -11.55
CA GLU A 23 -15.42 6.76 -11.49
C GLU A 23 -15.51 5.30 -11.02
N HIS A 24 -14.37 4.62 -10.85
CA HIS A 24 -14.31 3.18 -10.50
C HIS A 24 -14.04 2.92 -9.03
N GLY A 25 -13.89 3.96 -8.22
CA GLY A 25 -13.62 3.82 -6.80
C GLY A 25 -12.14 3.81 -6.44
N ASN A 26 -11.28 4.17 -7.37
CA ASN A 26 -9.85 4.31 -7.10
C ASN A 26 -9.56 5.73 -6.64
N LYS A 27 -8.73 5.89 -5.61
CA LYS A 27 -8.46 7.24 -5.11
C LYS A 27 -7.11 7.37 -4.40
N ILE A 28 -6.62 8.59 -4.40
CA ILE A 28 -5.50 9.03 -3.57
C ILE A 28 -6.01 10.21 -2.77
N LEU A 29 -5.93 10.11 -1.45
CA LEU A 29 -6.41 11.14 -0.54
C LEU A 29 -5.30 11.58 0.40
N LEU A 30 -5.08 12.90 0.47
CA LEU A 30 -4.17 13.50 1.41
C LEU A 30 -4.97 14.43 2.31
N ASP A 31 -4.98 14.17 3.61
CA ASP A 31 -5.70 15.01 4.58
C ASP A 31 -4.96 15.05 5.91
N SER A 32 -5.59 15.55 6.95
CA SER A 32 -4.95 15.67 8.26
C SER A 32 -4.63 14.33 8.91
N SER A 33 -5.24 13.24 8.46
CA SER A 33 -4.95 11.89 8.93
C SER A 33 -3.77 11.25 8.22
N GLY A 34 -3.34 11.82 7.09
CA GLY A 34 -2.23 11.31 6.29
C GLY A 34 -2.58 11.07 4.84
N VAL A 35 -1.99 10.05 4.27
CA VAL A 35 -2.16 9.69 2.86
C VAL A 35 -2.82 8.33 2.76
N THR A 36 -3.89 8.25 1.98
CA THR A 36 -4.60 7.00 1.70
C THR A 36 -4.57 6.73 0.20
N ILE A 37 -4.16 5.53 -0.19
CA ILE A 37 -4.20 5.07 -1.57
C ILE A 37 -5.12 3.86 -1.61
N GLU A 38 -6.18 3.93 -2.40
CA GLU A 38 -7.20 2.89 -2.44
C GLU A 38 -7.50 2.49 -3.87
N SER A 39 -7.50 1.19 -4.12
CA SER A 39 -7.86 0.62 -5.41
C SER A 39 -9.08 -0.27 -5.25
N ALA A 40 -10.05 -0.11 -6.13
CA ALA A 40 -11.25 -0.94 -6.12
C ALA A 40 -10.99 -2.35 -6.64
N SER A 41 -9.90 -2.55 -7.35
CA SER A 41 -9.52 -3.84 -7.91
C SER A 41 -8.04 -4.09 -7.64
N ASP A 42 -7.20 -4.15 -8.66
CA ASP A 42 -5.78 -4.41 -8.49
C ASP A 42 -4.98 -3.13 -8.22
N LEU A 43 -3.99 -3.22 -7.36
CA LEU A 43 -3.01 -2.16 -7.15
C LEU A 43 -1.63 -2.69 -7.51
N ASN A 44 -0.96 -2.05 -8.47
CA ASN A 44 0.37 -2.44 -8.92
C ASN A 44 1.37 -1.35 -8.57
N LEU A 45 2.42 -1.72 -7.84
CA LEU A 45 3.52 -0.84 -7.51
C LEU A 45 4.77 -1.43 -8.14
N LYS A 46 5.38 -0.69 -9.06
CA LYS A 46 6.55 -1.16 -9.82
C LYS A 46 7.63 -0.10 -9.82
N SER A 47 8.86 -0.52 -9.64
CA SER A 47 10.03 0.34 -9.75
C SER A 47 11.04 -0.30 -10.70
N GLY A 48 11.60 0.49 -11.60
CA GLY A 48 12.64 0.02 -12.53
C GLY A 48 13.99 -0.23 -11.88
N LYS A 49 14.17 0.25 -10.65
CA LYS A 49 15.39 0.04 -9.87
C LYS A 49 15.02 -0.39 -8.46
N ASP A 50 15.16 0.49 -7.50
CA ASP A 50 14.91 0.17 -6.09
C ASP A 50 13.54 0.63 -5.64
N ALA A 51 12.90 -0.15 -4.77
CA ALA A 51 11.69 0.24 -4.08
C ALA A 51 11.95 0.09 -2.58
N LYS A 52 11.49 1.05 -1.81
CA LYS A 52 11.73 1.07 -0.36
C LYS A 52 10.46 1.46 0.37
N VAL A 53 10.12 0.68 1.39
CA VAL A 53 9.00 0.98 2.28
C VAL A 53 9.52 1.04 3.70
N THR A 54 9.35 2.17 4.37
CA THR A 54 9.83 2.39 5.73
C THR A 54 8.72 2.98 6.57
N ALA A 55 8.49 2.43 7.75
CA ALA A 55 7.52 2.95 8.71
C ALA A 55 8.25 3.41 9.98
N GLY A 56 7.87 4.56 10.51
CA GLY A 56 8.46 5.10 11.72
C GLY A 56 8.07 4.35 12.98
N ALA A 57 6.96 3.63 12.94
CA ALA A 57 6.49 2.84 14.08
C ALA A 57 6.16 1.42 13.64
N ASN A 58 5.05 1.20 12.99
CA ASN A 58 4.59 -0.13 12.60
C ASN A 58 4.35 -0.23 11.11
N LEU A 59 4.64 -1.39 10.55
CA LEU A 59 4.29 -1.73 9.17
C LEU A 59 3.50 -3.04 9.20
N ASP A 60 2.27 -3.02 8.71
CA ASP A 60 1.41 -4.19 8.64
C ASP A 60 1.17 -4.59 7.18
N LEU A 61 1.43 -5.86 6.86
CA LEU A 61 1.14 -6.42 5.54
C LEU A 61 0.19 -7.60 5.73
N GLU A 62 -0.95 -7.55 5.08
CA GLU A 62 -2.01 -8.53 5.27
C GLU A 62 -2.66 -8.89 3.93
N ALA A 63 -2.92 -10.17 3.73
CA ALA A 63 -3.62 -10.66 2.55
C ALA A 63 -4.69 -11.66 3.00
N ALA A 64 -5.89 -11.55 2.42
CA ALA A 64 -6.99 -12.43 2.78
C ALA A 64 -6.79 -13.86 2.28
N ALA A 65 -6.09 -14.02 1.15
CA ALA A 65 -5.87 -15.31 0.55
C ALA A 65 -4.41 -15.75 0.65
N GLN A 66 -3.51 -15.02 0.02
CA GLN A 66 -2.11 -15.41 -0.04
C GLN A 66 -1.19 -14.19 -0.03
N LEU A 67 -0.14 -14.25 0.75
CA LEU A 67 0.95 -13.28 0.72
C LEU A 67 2.19 -14.00 0.21
N ALA A 68 2.74 -13.55 -0.92
CA ALA A 68 3.94 -14.13 -1.51
C ALA A 68 5.08 -13.11 -1.46
N VAL A 69 6.22 -13.54 -0.93
CA VAL A 69 7.43 -12.72 -0.90
C VAL A 69 8.55 -13.54 -1.52
N SER A 70 9.17 -13.04 -2.58
CA SER A 70 10.23 -13.76 -3.27
C SER A 70 11.33 -12.81 -3.74
N ALA A 71 12.53 -13.35 -3.83
CA ALA A 71 13.69 -12.64 -4.36
C ALA A 71 14.51 -13.60 -5.19
N SER A 72 15.08 -13.10 -6.31
CA SER A 72 15.87 -13.97 -7.19
C SER A 72 17.28 -14.22 -6.66
N ALA A 73 17.82 -13.33 -5.84
CA ALA A 73 19.16 -13.49 -5.27
C ALA A 73 19.08 -13.91 -3.80
N SER A 74 18.60 -13.04 -2.94
CA SER A 74 18.49 -13.34 -1.51
C SER A 74 17.32 -12.60 -0.88
N LEU A 75 16.74 -13.19 0.15
CA LEU A 75 15.70 -12.59 0.96
C LEU A 75 16.19 -12.57 2.40
N GLU A 76 16.17 -11.41 3.01
CA GLU A 76 16.58 -11.25 4.41
C GLU A 76 15.40 -10.80 5.25
N VAL A 77 15.15 -11.52 6.34
CA VAL A 77 14.15 -11.15 7.35
C VAL A 77 14.86 -11.13 8.68
N SER A 78 14.91 -9.99 9.33
CA SER A 78 15.60 -9.86 10.61
C SER A 78 14.88 -8.94 11.56
N ALA A 79 15.07 -9.15 12.85
CA ALA A 79 14.50 -8.33 13.89
C ALA A 79 15.53 -8.19 15.03
N SER A 80 15.58 -7.03 15.66
CA SER A 80 16.44 -6.85 16.85
C SER A 80 15.80 -7.50 18.08
N GLY A 81 14.50 -7.70 18.06
CA GLY A 81 13.77 -8.40 19.13
C GLY A 81 13.43 -9.82 18.72
N THR A 82 12.14 -10.08 18.52
CA THR A 82 11.65 -11.42 18.22
C THR A 82 11.12 -11.53 16.80
N THR A 83 11.43 -12.63 16.14
CA THR A 83 10.82 -13.01 14.87
C THR A 83 9.89 -14.17 15.14
N THR A 84 8.61 -14.01 14.79
CA THR A 84 7.60 -15.05 15.00
C THR A 84 7.03 -15.48 13.66
N ILE A 85 7.07 -16.79 13.41
CA ILE A 85 6.47 -17.40 12.21
C ILE A 85 5.49 -18.46 12.70
N LYS A 86 4.22 -18.30 12.34
CA LYS A 86 3.16 -19.23 12.73
C LYS A 86 2.38 -19.70 11.52
N GLY A 87 1.98 -20.95 11.52
CA GLY A 87 1.14 -21.51 10.49
C GLY A 87 0.70 -22.90 10.88
N ALA A 88 -0.37 -23.40 10.27
CA ALA A 88 -0.77 -24.78 10.43
C ALA A 88 0.34 -25.71 9.95
N LEU A 89 1.08 -25.29 8.93
CA LEU A 89 2.27 -25.96 8.44
C LEU A 89 3.31 -24.89 8.09
N VAL A 90 4.49 -24.97 8.67
CA VAL A 90 5.63 -24.14 8.32
C VAL A 90 6.65 -25.03 7.61
N GLN A 91 6.95 -24.71 6.36
CA GLN A 91 7.87 -25.50 5.56
C GLN A 91 9.11 -24.71 5.23
N ILE A 92 10.25 -25.25 5.56
CA ILE A 92 11.56 -24.66 5.26
C ILE A 92 12.33 -25.72 4.48
N ASN A 93 12.72 -25.32 3.29
CA ASN A 93 13.38 -26.23 2.34
C ASN A 93 14.74 -26.73 2.86
#